data_28cc9e5787ec45223371bbbfbf9361f5
#
_entry.id   28cc9e5787ec45223371bbbfbf9361f5
#
_cell.length_a   1.000
_cell.length_b   1.000
_cell.length_c   1.000
_cell.angle_alpha   90.00
_cell.angle_beta   90.00
_cell.angle_gamma   90.00
#
_symmetry.space_group_name_H-M   'P 1'
#
loop_
_entity.id
_entity.type
_entity.pdbx_description
1 polymer ?
#
loop_
_entity_poly.entity_id
_entity_poly.type
_entity_poly.pdbx_seq_one_letter_code
_entity_poly.pdbx_strand_id
1 'polypeptide(L)' 'MSVLRSQPIAEHGARAWRERFVENAVANVRLEGLEPSPKALEIWQRYIEGEVSVEQVGELIRALPTGV' A
#
# COMPACT_ATOMS: atom_id res chain seq x y z
N MET A 1 -11.50 23.42 11.05
CA MET A 1 -11.23 23.16 11.00
C MET A 1 -10.62 22.31 10.83
N SER A 2 -10.44 21.82 10.87
CA SER A 2 -9.87 20.92 10.89
C SER A 2 -9.40 20.32 9.84
N VAL A 3 -9.94 20.06 9.27
CA VAL A 3 -9.71 19.54 8.15
C VAL A 3 -8.58 19.89 7.53
N LEU A 4 -8.38 20.90 7.48
CA LEU A 4 -7.40 21.33 6.83
C LEU A 4 -6.24 20.69 7.12
N ARG A 5 -6.14 20.17 8.12
CA ARG A 5 -5.02 19.63 8.42
C ARG A 5 -4.68 18.57 7.63
N SER A 6 -5.51 17.89 7.07
CA SER A 6 -5.10 16.79 6.29
C SER A 6 -4.34 17.19 5.10
N GLN A 7 -4.54 18.37 4.61
CA GLN A 7 -3.86 18.72 3.46
C GLN A 7 -2.40 18.84 3.59
N PRO A 8 -1.87 19.51 4.54
CA PRO A 8 -0.43 19.57 4.68
C PRO A 8 0.15 18.19 4.82
N ILE A 9 -0.55 17.31 5.50
CA ILE A 9 -0.05 15.99 5.66
C ILE A 9 0.01 15.29 4.34
N ALA A 10 -1.00 15.46 3.52
CA ALA A 10 -1.01 14.82 2.23
C ALA A 10 0.14 15.28 1.39
N GLU A 11 0.47 16.53 1.44
CA GLU A 11 1.53 17.03 0.63
C GLU A 11 2.91 16.66 1.13
N HIS A 12 3.12 16.76 2.43
CA HIS A 12 4.43 16.50 2.96
C HIS A 12 4.67 15.06 3.30
N GLY A 13 3.62 14.37 3.73
CA GLY A 13 3.76 13.03 4.21
C GLY A 13 3.16 11.97 3.33
N ALA A 14 2.80 12.32 2.10
CA ALA A 14 2.09 11.37 1.27
C ALA A 14 2.86 10.07 1.09
N ARG A 15 4.15 10.16 0.80
CA ARG A 15 4.94 8.96 0.64
C ARG A 15 5.08 8.21 1.96
N ALA A 16 5.36 8.92 3.03
CA ALA A 16 5.51 8.30 4.33
C ALA A 16 4.20 7.65 4.78
N TRP A 17 3.09 8.29 4.46
CA TRP A 17 1.78 7.73 4.79
C TRP A 17 1.55 6.44 4.00
N ARG A 18 1.91 6.44 2.73
CA ARG A 18 1.76 5.26 1.91
C ARG A 18 2.66 4.13 2.39
N GLU A 19 3.89 4.46 2.80
CA GLU A 19 4.78 3.47 3.36
C GLU A 19 4.20 2.83 4.60
N ARG A 20 3.60 3.65 5.46
CA ARG A 20 3.00 3.12 6.67
C ARG A 20 1.79 2.25 6.35
N PHE A 21 1.01 2.67 5.37
CA PHE A 21 -0.14 1.89 4.95
C PHE A 21 0.30 0.51 4.46
N VAL A 22 1.37 0.46 3.68
CA VAL A 22 1.89 -0.80 3.15
C VAL A 22 2.43 -1.67 4.29
N GLU A 23 3.15 -1.07 5.24
CA GLU A 23 3.66 -1.82 6.37
C GLU A 23 2.52 -2.50 7.11
N ASN A 24 1.42 -1.79 7.32
CA ASN A 24 0.27 -2.35 8.00
C ASN A 24 -0.38 -3.45 7.18
N ALA A 25 -0.48 -3.25 5.87
CA ALA A 25 -1.09 -4.25 5.00
C ALA A 25 -0.27 -5.53 4.99
N VAL A 26 1.05 -5.40 4.90
CA VAL A 26 1.92 -6.56 4.90
C VAL A 26 1.88 -7.26 6.24
N ALA A 27 1.85 -6.51 7.34
CA ALA A 27 1.77 -7.09 8.66
C ALA A 27 0.50 -7.90 8.82
N ASN A 28 -0.63 -7.40 8.28
CA ASN A 28 -1.89 -8.11 8.37
C ASN A 28 -1.84 -9.43 7.61
N VAL A 29 -1.21 -9.43 6.44
CA VAL A 29 -1.06 -10.65 5.65
C VAL A 29 -0.25 -11.68 6.44
N ARG A 30 0.81 -11.23 7.08
CA ARG A 30 1.64 -12.14 7.86
C ARG A 30 0.93 -12.68 9.09
N LEU A 31 0.09 -11.86 9.69
CA LEU A 31 -0.69 -12.32 10.84
C LEU A 31 -1.64 -13.43 10.45
N GLU A 32 -2.05 -13.48 9.20
CA GLU A 32 -2.91 -14.52 8.71
C GLU A 32 -2.14 -15.76 8.27
N GLY A 33 -0.83 -15.76 8.48
CA GLY A 33 -0.02 -16.92 8.14
C GLY A 33 0.47 -16.93 6.71
N LEU A 34 0.32 -15.81 6.01
CA LEU A 34 0.74 -15.73 4.62
C LEU A 34 1.96 -14.85 4.51
N GLU A 35 2.70 -15.02 3.43
CA GLU A 35 3.86 -14.18 3.17
C GLU A 35 3.66 -13.55 1.80
N PRO A 36 3.73 -12.21 1.69
CA PRO A 36 3.57 -11.57 0.40
C PRO A 36 4.65 -12.04 -0.57
N SER A 37 4.24 -12.32 -1.80
CA SER A 37 5.19 -12.76 -2.81
C SER A 37 6.06 -11.57 -3.24
N PRO A 38 7.22 -11.84 -3.85
CA PRO A 38 8.04 -10.73 -4.37
C PRO A 38 7.27 -9.85 -5.34
N LYS A 39 6.38 -10.45 -6.15
CA LYS A 39 5.58 -9.67 -7.07
C LYS A 39 4.61 -8.75 -6.33
N ALA A 40 3.99 -9.24 -5.27
CA ALA A 40 3.08 -8.42 -4.49
C ALA A 40 3.83 -7.26 -3.85
N LEU A 41 5.03 -7.52 -3.34
CA LEU A 41 5.81 -6.45 -2.74
C LEU A 41 6.22 -5.41 -3.77
N GLU A 42 6.48 -5.84 -5.00
CA GLU A 42 6.80 -4.94 -6.09
C GLU A 42 5.61 -4.04 -6.40
N ILE A 43 4.41 -4.61 -6.40
CA ILE A 43 3.19 -3.84 -6.64
C ILE A 43 2.99 -2.82 -5.53
N TRP A 44 3.20 -3.22 -4.27
CA TRP A 44 3.08 -2.29 -3.17
C TRP A 44 4.11 -1.17 -3.28
N GLN A 45 5.32 -1.49 -3.76
CA GLN A 45 6.33 -0.48 -3.93
C GLN A 45 5.89 0.56 -4.95
N ARG A 46 5.22 0.15 -6.01
CA ARG A 46 4.71 1.08 -7.01
C ARG A 46 3.65 2.01 -6.40
N TYR A 47 2.86 1.50 -5.47
CA TYR A 47 1.90 2.32 -4.77
C TYR A 47 2.64 3.37 -3.91
N ILE A 48 3.69 2.96 -3.23
CA ILE A 48 4.48 3.88 -2.41
C ILE A 48 5.05 4.98 -3.28
N GLU A 49 5.50 4.64 -4.49
CA GLU A 49 6.08 5.62 -5.39
C GLU A 49 5.01 6.52 -6.03
N GLY A 50 3.74 6.22 -5.80
CA GLY A 50 2.67 7.02 -6.36
C GLY A 50 2.29 6.65 -7.77
N GLU A 51 2.76 5.51 -8.26
CA GLU A 51 2.49 5.10 -9.63
C GLU A 51 1.15 4.44 -9.82
N VAL A 52 0.61 3.84 -8.78
CA VAL A 52 -0.69 3.19 -8.86
C VAL A 52 -1.50 3.54 -7.63
N SER A 53 -2.82 3.47 -7.75
CA SER A 53 -3.71 3.73 -6.62
C SER A 53 -3.89 2.46 -5.81
N VAL A 54 -4.50 2.59 -4.63
CA VAL A 54 -4.73 1.42 -3.80
C VAL A 54 -5.71 0.48 -4.47
N GLU A 55 -6.67 1.00 -5.24
CA GLU A 55 -7.58 0.15 -5.97
C GLU A 55 -6.86 -0.65 -7.03
N GLN A 56 -5.89 -0.01 -7.69
CA GLN A 56 -5.10 -0.70 -8.70
C GLN A 56 -4.25 -1.79 -8.07
N VAL A 57 -3.73 -1.53 -6.86
CA VAL A 57 -2.97 -2.54 -6.15
C VAL A 57 -3.84 -3.78 -5.93
N GLY A 58 -5.08 -3.57 -5.49
CA GLY A 58 -5.98 -4.69 -5.26
C GLY A 58 -6.20 -5.50 -6.52
N GLU A 59 -6.39 -4.83 -7.65
CA GLU A 59 -6.60 -5.51 -8.91
C GLU A 59 -5.37 -6.27 -9.35
N LEU A 60 -4.22 -5.65 -9.21
CA LEU A 60 -2.97 -6.29 -9.63
C LEU A 60 -2.65 -7.51 -8.78
N ILE A 61 -2.89 -7.42 -7.48
CA ILE A 61 -2.62 -8.55 -6.61
C ILE A 61 -3.58 -9.69 -6.88
N ARG A 62 -4.86 -9.37 -7.13
CA ARG A 62 -5.82 -10.42 -7.44
C ARG A 62 -5.47 -11.15 -8.74
N ALA A 63 -4.75 -10.48 -9.63
CA ALA A 63 -4.35 -11.10 -10.88
C ALA A 63 -3.13 -11.99 -10.72
N LEU A 64 -2.46 -11.96 -9.57
CA LEU A 64 -1.30 -12.82 -9.36
C LEU A 64 -1.75 -14.26 -9.12
N PRO A 65 -0.95 -15.24 -9.55
CA PRO A 65 -1.30 -16.64 -9.34
C PRO A 65 -1.52 -16.99 -7.88
N THR A 66 -0.76 -16.38 -6.98
CA THR A 66 -0.88 -16.69 -5.57
C THR A 66 -1.94 -15.86 -4.88
N GLY A 67 -2.33 -14.74 -5.45
CA GLY A 67 -3.31 -13.87 -4.83
C GLY A 67 -2.78 -13.01 -3.69
N VAL A 68 -1.50 -13.04 -3.44
CA VAL A 68 -0.93 -12.22 -2.38
C VAL A 68 0.41 -11.68 -2.78
#